data_a91c26d23b964771a43145b41447655d
#
_entry.id   a91c26d23b964771a43145b41447655d
#
_cell.length_a   1.000
_cell.length_b   1.000
_cell.length_c   1.000
_cell.angle_alpha   90.00
_cell.angle_beta   90.00
_cell.angle_gamma   90.00
#
_symmetry.space_group_name_H-M   'P 1'
#
loop_
_entity.id
_entity.type
_entity.pdbx_description
1 polymer ?
#
loop_
_entity_poly.entity_id
_entity_poly.type
_entity_poly.pdbx_seq_one_letter_code
_entity_poly.pdbx_strand_id
1 'polypeptide(L)'
;INNILAGKPLPVYGKGENVRDWLYVEDHCKAIDMVIRNAKDGSIYNVGGHNERQNIQIVKIIIRTIHELMEEHPEWRTLLKRQERDANGQISIDWINDDLITFVKDRLGHDQRYGIDPSKIKADLGWYPETSFEVGIVKTIRWNLEHRDWVETVSGSDYQQYYDKMYGGR
;
A
#
# COMPACT_ATOMS: atom_id res chain seq x y z
N ILE A 1 -4.83 3.78 1.54
CA ILE A 1 -4.92 4.41 2.87
C ILE A 1 -5.60 5.78 2.74
N ASN A 2 -5.02 6.76 2.03
CA ASN A 2 -5.54 8.13 1.97
C ASN A 2 -7.00 8.24 1.50
N ASN A 3 -7.43 7.44 0.53
CA ASN A 3 -8.83 7.42 0.09
C ASN A 3 -9.77 6.92 1.19
N ILE A 4 -9.37 5.90 1.95
CA ILE A 4 -10.15 5.42 3.09
C ILE A 4 -10.30 6.55 4.12
N LEU A 5 -9.20 7.18 4.53
CA LEU A 5 -9.25 8.30 5.48
C LEU A 5 -10.13 9.46 4.98
N ALA A 6 -10.14 9.68 3.67
CA ALA A 6 -10.96 10.71 3.02
C ALA A 6 -12.43 10.29 2.79
N GLY A 7 -12.83 9.04 3.10
CA GLY A 7 -14.16 8.50 2.81
C GLY A 7 -14.45 8.39 1.31
N LYS A 8 -13.40 8.25 0.48
CA LYS A 8 -13.51 8.17 -0.98
C LYS A 8 -13.51 6.71 -1.47
N PRO A 9 -14.14 6.42 -2.63
CA PRO A 9 -14.04 5.11 -3.27
C PRO A 9 -12.60 4.69 -3.56
N LEU A 10 -12.40 3.38 -3.60
CA LEU A 10 -11.12 2.75 -3.92
C LEU A 10 -11.18 2.21 -5.36
N PRO A 11 -10.65 2.93 -6.36
CA PRO A 11 -10.69 2.48 -7.74
C PRO A 11 -9.76 1.30 -7.95
N VAL A 12 -10.31 0.19 -8.46
CA VAL A 12 -9.58 -1.03 -8.80
C VAL A 12 -9.71 -1.27 -10.30
N TYR A 13 -8.59 -1.35 -10.99
CA TYR A 13 -8.55 -1.59 -12.42
C TYR A 13 -9.03 -3.00 -12.79
N GLY A 14 -9.90 -3.10 -13.80
CA GLY A 14 -10.46 -4.37 -14.26
C GLY A 14 -11.14 -5.11 -13.12
N LYS A 15 -10.70 -6.34 -12.85
CA LYS A 15 -11.14 -7.15 -11.71
C LYS A 15 -10.15 -7.13 -10.54
N GLY A 16 -9.05 -6.39 -10.67
CA GLY A 16 -7.99 -6.35 -9.66
C GLY A 16 -7.14 -7.63 -9.60
N GLU A 17 -7.17 -8.45 -10.66
CA GLU A 17 -6.47 -9.75 -10.73
C GLU A 17 -4.98 -9.61 -11.08
N ASN A 18 -4.53 -8.40 -11.41
CA ASN A 18 -3.13 -8.16 -11.70
C ASN A 18 -2.26 -8.50 -10.49
N VAL A 19 -1.25 -9.32 -10.71
CA VAL A 19 -0.33 -9.80 -9.67
C VAL A 19 0.91 -8.92 -9.60
N ARG A 20 1.32 -8.55 -8.39
CA ARG A 20 2.56 -7.81 -8.12
C ARG A 20 3.31 -8.50 -6.98
N ASP A 21 4.63 -8.37 -6.99
CA ASP A 21 5.48 -8.77 -5.87
C ASP A 21 5.63 -7.61 -4.89
N TRP A 22 5.25 -7.83 -3.65
CA TRP A 22 5.18 -6.82 -2.61
C TRP A 22 6.36 -6.96 -1.65
N LEU A 23 7.16 -5.92 -1.54
CA LEU A 23 8.36 -5.87 -0.71
C LEU A 23 8.23 -4.76 0.34
N TYR A 24 8.55 -5.07 1.58
CA TYR A 24 8.59 -4.08 2.65
C TYR A 24 9.74 -3.09 2.42
N VAL A 25 9.47 -1.81 2.67
CA VAL A 25 10.38 -0.72 2.31
C VAL A 25 11.75 -0.81 2.98
N GLU A 26 11.81 -1.23 4.26
CA GLU A 26 13.10 -1.38 4.97
C GLU A 26 13.95 -2.50 4.39
N ASP A 27 13.33 -3.62 3.98
CA ASP A 27 14.05 -4.69 3.31
C ASP A 27 14.59 -4.24 1.94
N HIS A 28 13.83 -3.41 1.22
CA HIS A 28 14.31 -2.79 -0.02
C HIS A 28 15.49 -1.85 0.24
N CYS A 29 15.42 -1.00 1.27
CA CYS A 29 16.53 -0.11 1.64
C CYS A 29 17.77 -0.90 2.04
N LYS A 30 17.63 -2.01 2.78
CA LYS A 30 18.75 -2.91 3.11
C LYS A 30 19.37 -3.51 1.85
N ALA A 31 18.58 -3.90 0.86
CA ALA A 31 19.10 -4.40 -0.42
C ALA A 31 19.94 -3.34 -1.14
N ILE A 32 19.45 -2.10 -1.21
CA ILE A 32 20.16 -0.98 -1.84
C ILE A 32 21.48 -0.71 -1.12
N ASP A 33 21.48 -0.61 0.21
CA ASP A 33 22.68 -0.38 1.01
C ASP A 33 23.72 -1.50 0.80
N MET A 34 23.25 -2.75 0.77
CA MET A 34 24.12 -3.92 0.54
C MET A 34 24.74 -3.92 -0.86
N VAL A 35 23.97 -3.54 -1.88
CA VAL A 35 24.48 -3.40 -3.26
C VAL A 35 25.53 -2.31 -3.34
N ILE A 36 25.29 -1.15 -2.75
CA ILE A 36 26.25 -0.02 -2.77
C ILE A 36 27.58 -0.40 -2.11
N ARG A 37 27.53 -1.16 -1.01
CA ARG A 37 28.75 -1.51 -0.24
C ARG A 37 29.52 -2.70 -0.77
N ASN A 38 28.85 -3.68 -1.36
CA ASN A 38 29.44 -5.01 -1.57
C ASN A 38 29.34 -5.52 -3.00
N ALA A 39 28.54 -4.89 -3.87
CA ALA A 39 28.42 -5.39 -5.23
C ALA A 39 29.64 -5.05 -6.09
N LYS A 40 29.90 -5.90 -7.07
CA LYS A 40 30.88 -5.60 -8.13
C LYS A 40 30.34 -4.45 -9.00
N ASP A 41 31.22 -3.55 -9.40
CA ASP A 41 30.89 -2.46 -10.31
C ASP A 41 30.23 -2.97 -11.60
N GLY A 42 29.14 -2.30 -12.00
CA GLY A 42 28.36 -2.68 -13.18
C GLY A 42 27.42 -3.87 -12.99
N SER A 43 27.32 -4.44 -11.78
CA SER A 43 26.36 -5.52 -11.50
C SER A 43 24.93 -5.01 -11.50
N ILE A 44 24.01 -5.86 -11.97
CA ILE A 44 22.55 -5.60 -11.97
C ILE A 44 21.90 -6.68 -11.11
N TYR A 45 20.97 -6.26 -10.23
CA TYR A 45 20.22 -7.13 -9.35
C TYR A 45 18.72 -6.85 -9.43
N ASN A 46 17.94 -7.91 -9.43
CA ASN A 46 16.51 -7.84 -9.13
C ASN A 46 16.31 -7.93 -7.62
N VAL A 47 15.42 -7.10 -7.09
CA VAL A 47 15.07 -7.07 -5.67
C VAL A 47 13.58 -7.31 -5.55
N GLY A 48 13.18 -8.43 -4.96
CA GLY A 48 11.79 -8.86 -4.85
C GLY A 48 11.47 -9.43 -3.47
N GLY A 49 10.18 -9.44 -3.15
CA GLY A 49 9.68 -9.82 -1.82
C GLY A 49 9.29 -11.28 -1.67
N HIS A 50 9.23 -12.05 -2.74
CA HIS A 50 8.60 -13.38 -2.78
C HIS A 50 7.13 -13.36 -2.28
N ASN A 51 6.45 -12.22 -2.41
CA ASN A 51 5.09 -11.98 -1.93
C ASN A 51 4.16 -11.59 -3.08
N GLU A 52 4.02 -12.47 -4.06
CA GLU A 52 3.12 -12.25 -5.18
C GLU A 52 1.66 -12.30 -4.73
N ARG A 53 0.92 -11.21 -4.94
CA ARG A 53 -0.50 -11.11 -4.60
C ARG A 53 -1.26 -10.30 -5.65
N GLN A 54 -2.53 -10.62 -5.82
CA GLN A 54 -3.44 -9.84 -6.66
C GLN A 54 -3.76 -8.48 -6.00
N ASN A 55 -3.90 -7.44 -6.81
CA ASN A 55 -4.23 -6.10 -6.32
C ASN A 55 -5.51 -6.06 -5.49
N ILE A 56 -6.54 -6.82 -5.88
CA ILE A 56 -7.79 -6.88 -5.11
C ILE A 56 -7.58 -7.45 -3.71
N GLN A 57 -6.70 -8.44 -3.55
CA GLN A 57 -6.37 -9.00 -2.23
C GLN A 57 -5.70 -7.95 -1.34
N ILE A 58 -4.78 -7.14 -1.93
CA ILE A 58 -4.11 -6.07 -1.19
C ILE A 58 -5.10 -5.01 -0.73
N VAL A 59 -6.02 -4.58 -1.60
CA VAL A 59 -7.03 -3.57 -1.25
C VAL A 59 -7.88 -4.06 -0.08
N LYS A 60 -8.36 -5.31 -0.13
CA LYS A 60 -9.15 -5.91 0.96
C LYS A 60 -8.36 -6.03 2.28
N ILE A 61 -7.07 -6.41 2.20
CA ILE A 61 -6.22 -6.47 3.39
C ILE A 61 -6.04 -5.09 4.00
N ILE A 62 -5.81 -4.04 3.19
CA ILE A 62 -5.68 -2.65 3.67
C ILE A 62 -6.96 -2.18 4.35
N ILE A 63 -8.15 -2.42 3.75
CA ILE A 63 -9.45 -2.07 4.33
C ILE A 63 -9.59 -2.70 5.71
N ARG A 64 -9.43 -4.03 5.80
CA ARG A 64 -9.54 -4.78 7.04
C ARG A 64 -8.54 -4.30 8.10
N THR A 65 -7.27 -4.16 7.73
CA THR A 65 -6.24 -3.73 8.67
C THR A 65 -6.49 -2.32 9.22
N ILE A 66 -6.98 -1.38 8.40
CA ILE A 66 -7.33 -0.04 8.88
C ILE A 66 -8.52 -0.13 9.85
N HIS A 67 -9.54 -0.92 9.54
CA HIS A 67 -10.68 -1.13 10.42
C HIS A 67 -10.22 -1.69 11.78
N GLU A 68 -9.47 -2.79 11.78
CA GLU A 68 -8.92 -3.43 12.98
C GLU A 68 -8.06 -2.46 13.81
N LEU A 69 -7.15 -1.72 13.18
CA LEU A 69 -6.32 -0.73 13.87
C LEU A 69 -7.13 0.42 14.47
N MET A 70 -8.24 0.84 13.87
CA MET A 70 -9.13 1.86 14.42
C MET A 70 -10.08 1.31 15.49
N GLU A 71 -10.27 0.00 15.58
CA GLU A 71 -10.88 -0.64 16.75
C GLU A 71 -9.92 -0.67 17.94
N GLU A 72 -8.67 -1.06 17.70
CA GLU A 72 -7.62 -1.12 18.72
C GLU A 72 -7.20 0.27 19.23
N HIS A 73 -7.24 1.28 18.34
CA HIS A 73 -6.81 2.66 18.56
C HIS A 73 -7.91 3.65 18.21
N PRO A 74 -8.97 3.81 19.05
CA PRO A 74 -10.10 4.68 18.73
C PRO A 74 -9.74 6.16 18.49
N GLU A 75 -8.61 6.63 19.02
CA GLU A 75 -8.09 7.97 18.79
C GLU A 75 -7.79 8.25 17.31
N TRP A 76 -7.41 7.24 16.53
CA TRP A 76 -7.15 7.39 15.10
C TRP A 76 -8.41 7.61 14.26
N ARG A 77 -9.61 7.35 14.80
CA ARG A 77 -10.87 7.65 14.11
C ARG A 77 -11.02 9.15 13.85
N THR A 78 -10.35 10.01 14.61
CA THR A 78 -10.30 11.45 14.37
C THR A 78 -9.62 11.84 13.05
N LEU A 79 -8.83 10.95 12.46
CA LEU A 79 -8.19 11.13 11.15
C LEU A 79 -9.17 10.97 9.97
N LEU A 80 -10.35 10.39 10.21
CA LEU A 80 -11.37 10.17 9.18
C LEU A 80 -12.05 11.50 8.84
N LYS A 81 -12.20 11.80 7.55
CA LYS A 81 -12.99 12.98 7.10
C LYS A 81 -14.50 12.76 7.27
N ARG A 82 -14.96 11.51 7.24
CA ARG A 82 -16.35 11.12 7.51
C ARG A 82 -16.53 11.00 9.02
N GLN A 83 -17.33 11.91 9.61
CA GLN A 83 -17.48 12.10 11.05
C GLN A 83 -18.85 11.62 11.57
N GLU A 84 -19.49 10.68 10.87
CA GLU A 84 -20.73 10.06 11.33
C GLU A 84 -20.50 9.33 12.64
N ARG A 85 -21.47 9.41 13.56
CA ARG A 85 -21.35 8.79 14.88
C ARG A 85 -22.24 7.56 14.99
N ASP A 86 -21.73 6.56 15.66
CA ASP A 86 -22.48 5.36 16.05
C ASP A 86 -23.44 5.63 17.24
N ALA A 87 -24.18 4.60 17.63
CA ALA A 87 -25.10 4.67 18.76
C ALA A 87 -24.44 5.01 20.11
N ASN A 88 -23.12 4.81 20.24
CA ASN A 88 -22.33 5.12 21.43
C ASN A 88 -21.71 6.53 21.37
N GLY A 89 -21.98 7.30 20.31
CA GLY A 89 -21.43 8.63 20.09
C GLY A 89 -19.98 8.65 19.59
N GLN A 90 -19.40 7.49 19.24
CA GLN A 90 -18.07 7.40 18.65
C GLN A 90 -18.14 7.62 17.14
N ILE A 91 -17.02 8.06 16.52
CA ILE A 91 -16.94 8.13 15.06
C ILE A 91 -17.05 6.70 14.52
N SER A 92 -18.08 6.46 13.68
CA SER A 92 -18.35 5.14 13.09
C SER A 92 -17.27 4.78 12.07
N ILE A 93 -16.87 3.52 12.09
CA ILE A 93 -15.97 2.90 11.11
C ILE A 93 -16.63 1.78 10.31
N ASP A 94 -17.93 1.52 10.50
CA ASP A 94 -18.69 0.44 9.86
C ASP A 94 -18.67 0.53 8.33
N TRP A 95 -18.54 1.76 7.81
CA TRP A 95 -18.41 2.03 6.38
C TRP A 95 -17.03 1.70 5.80
N ILE A 96 -16.01 1.41 6.65
CA ILE A 96 -14.69 0.95 6.21
C ILE A 96 -14.78 -0.55 5.93
N ASN A 97 -15.30 -0.89 4.77
CA ASN A 97 -15.54 -2.24 4.32
C ASN A 97 -15.36 -2.37 2.79
N ASP A 98 -15.66 -3.53 2.24
CA ASP A 98 -15.48 -3.83 0.81
C ASP A 98 -16.36 -2.98 -0.12
N ASP A 99 -17.41 -2.33 0.38
CA ASP A 99 -18.29 -1.44 -0.41
C ASP A 99 -17.56 -0.18 -0.91
N LEU A 100 -16.39 0.13 -0.33
CA LEU A 100 -15.51 1.19 -0.85
C LEU A 100 -14.89 0.82 -2.20
N ILE A 101 -14.85 -0.45 -2.57
CA ILE A 101 -14.20 -0.91 -3.80
C ILE A 101 -15.05 -0.55 -5.01
N THR A 102 -14.47 0.18 -5.95
CA THR A 102 -15.11 0.54 -7.22
C THR A 102 -14.26 0.02 -8.37
N PHE A 103 -14.81 -0.90 -9.16
CA PHE A 103 -14.12 -1.41 -10.32
C PHE A 103 -14.18 -0.40 -11.46
N VAL A 104 -13.02 -0.07 -12.02
CA VAL A 104 -12.89 0.87 -13.15
C VAL A 104 -12.31 0.16 -14.36
N LYS A 105 -12.49 0.74 -15.54
CA LYS A 105 -11.95 0.20 -16.80
C LYS A 105 -10.43 0.00 -16.68
N ASP A 106 -9.97 -1.17 -17.09
CA ASP A 106 -8.53 -1.46 -17.05
C ASP A 106 -7.75 -0.63 -18.07
N ARG A 107 -6.47 -0.44 -17.79
CA ARG A 107 -5.56 0.29 -18.66
C ARG A 107 -5.19 -0.57 -19.88
N LEU A 108 -5.06 0.05 -21.04
CA LEU A 108 -4.53 -0.63 -22.21
C LEU A 108 -3.07 -1.05 -21.95
N GLY A 109 -2.73 -2.29 -22.27
CA GLY A 109 -1.38 -2.83 -22.03
C GLY A 109 -1.03 -3.05 -20.56
N HIS A 110 -2.02 -3.20 -19.68
CA HIS A 110 -1.77 -3.46 -18.26
C HIS A 110 -1.27 -4.89 -18.06
N ASP A 111 -0.01 -5.01 -17.64
CA ASP A 111 0.61 -6.32 -17.39
C ASP A 111 -0.14 -7.12 -16.33
N GLN A 112 -0.42 -8.37 -16.67
CA GLN A 112 -1.15 -9.28 -15.80
C GLN A 112 -0.33 -9.66 -14.56
N ARG A 113 0.98 -9.89 -14.72
CA ARG A 113 1.84 -10.33 -13.61
C ARG A 113 3.24 -9.76 -13.71
N TYR A 114 3.76 -9.28 -12.60
CA TYR A 114 5.18 -9.07 -12.36
C TYR A 114 5.66 -10.07 -11.31
N GLY A 115 6.44 -11.07 -11.76
CA GLY A 115 7.20 -11.95 -10.89
C GLY A 115 8.65 -11.52 -10.89
N ILE A 116 9.26 -11.41 -9.72
CA ILE A 116 10.64 -10.99 -9.55
C ILE A 116 11.46 -12.15 -9.00
N ASP A 117 12.56 -12.48 -9.66
CA ASP A 117 13.53 -13.47 -9.17
C ASP A 117 14.73 -12.77 -8.53
N PRO A 118 14.85 -12.74 -7.18
CA PRO A 118 15.97 -12.16 -6.46
C PRO A 118 17.10 -13.18 -6.18
N SER A 119 17.13 -14.33 -6.84
CA SER A 119 18.11 -15.38 -6.56
C SER A 119 19.57 -14.92 -6.70
N LYS A 120 19.85 -14.03 -7.66
CA LYS A 120 21.19 -13.48 -7.90
C LYS A 120 21.68 -12.63 -6.72
N ILE A 121 20.86 -11.71 -6.20
CA ILE A 121 21.28 -10.88 -5.06
C ILE A 121 21.49 -11.73 -3.81
N LYS A 122 20.69 -12.77 -3.62
CA LYS A 122 20.86 -13.73 -2.53
C LYS A 122 22.15 -14.50 -2.66
N ALA A 123 22.49 -14.99 -3.85
CA ALA A 123 23.71 -15.77 -4.09
C ALA A 123 24.97 -14.92 -3.95
N ASP A 124 24.97 -13.71 -4.51
CA ASP A 124 26.15 -12.86 -4.58
C ASP A 124 26.40 -12.08 -3.29
N LEU A 125 25.33 -11.60 -2.64
CA LEU A 125 25.40 -10.67 -1.51
C LEU A 125 24.77 -11.21 -0.22
N GLY A 126 24.10 -12.37 -0.25
CA GLY A 126 23.41 -12.94 0.90
C GLY A 126 22.10 -12.23 1.29
N TRP A 127 21.64 -11.26 0.51
CA TRP A 127 20.42 -10.54 0.82
C TRP A 127 19.17 -11.41 0.61
N TYR A 128 18.24 -11.30 1.53
CA TYR A 128 16.92 -11.91 1.47
C TYR A 128 15.90 -11.01 2.22
N PRO A 129 14.64 -10.88 1.75
CA PRO A 129 13.63 -10.13 2.48
C PRO A 129 13.29 -10.83 3.81
N GLU A 130 13.40 -10.09 4.92
CA GLU A 130 13.20 -10.61 6.27
C GLU A 130 11.77 -10.40 6.78
N THR A 131 11.05 -9.43 6.20
CA THR A 131 9.72 -9.04 6.64
C THR A 131 8.66 -9.72 5.79
N SER A 132 7.79 -10.53 6.41
CA SER A 132 6.63 -11.10 5.72
C SER A 132 5.66 -10.01 5.29
N PHE A 133 4.85 -10.30 4.26
CA PHE A 133 3.85 -9.35 3.78
C PHE A 133 2.88 -8.92 4.90
N GLU A 134 2.40 -9.86 5.70
CA GLU A 134 1.44 -9.62 6.77
C GLU A 134 1.99 -8.65 7.83
N VAL A 135 3.25 -8.78 8.19
CA VAL A 135 3.92 -7.89 9.13
C VAL A 135 4.20 -6.53 8.48
N GLY A 136 4.71 -6.52 7.25
CA GLY A 136 5.10 -5.31 6.55
C GLY A 136 3.92 -4.39 6.23
N ILE A 137 2.76 -4.96 5.84
CA ILE A 137 1.57 -4.15 5.53
C ILE A 137 1.01 -3.46 6.76
N VAL A 138 0.95 -4.15 7.92
CA VAL A 138 0.50 -3.55 9.19
C VAL A 138 1.44 -2.43 9.61
N LYS A 139 2.76 -2.65 9.57
CA LYS A 139 3.76 -1.59 9.86
C LYS A 139 3.58 -0.38 8.95
N THR A 140 3.38 -0.60 7.65
CA THR A 140 3.19 0.46 6.66
C THR A 140 1.93 1.28 6.94
N ILE A 141 0.81 0.62 7.26
CA ILE A 141 -0.45 1.30 7.57
C ILE A 141 -0.33 2.08 8.86
N ARG A 142 0.19 1.45 9.93
CA ARG A 142 0.41 2.10 11.23
C ARG A 142 1.27 3.35 11.08
N TRP A 143 2.40 3.25 10.37
CA TRP A 143 3.27 4.39 10.11
C TRP A 143 2.54 5.54 9.40
N ASN A 144 1.71 5.22 8.40
CA ASN A 144 0.89 6.23 7.71
C ASN A 144 -0.11 6.93 8.64
N LEU A 145 -0.70 6.21 9.59
CA LEU A 145 -1.65 6.80 10.56
C LEU A 145 -0.93 7.68 11.59
N GLU A 146 0.27 7.29 12.01
CA GLU A 146 1.09 8.00 13.00
C GLU A 146 1.80 9.25 12.44
N HIS A 147 2.06 9.31 11.13
CA HIS A 147 2.87 10.36 10.50
C HIS A 147 2.07 11.21 9.50
N ARG A 148 0.88 11.67 9.91
CA ARG A 148 -0.05 12.41 9.03
C ARG A 148 0.55 13.71 8.48
N ASP A 149 1.29 14.44 9.28
CA ASP A 149 1.93 15.71 8.86
C ASP A 149 2.89 15.49 7.69
N TRP A 150 3.68 14.41 7.75
CA TRP A 150 4.56 14.04 6.64
C TRP A 150 3.77 13.63 5.40
N VAL A 151 2.77 12.78 5.56
CA VAL A 151 1.93 12.30 4.45
C VAL A 151 1.24 13.50 3.76
N GLU A 152 0.71 14.44 4.51
CA GLU A 152 0.06 15.66 3.99
C GLU A 152 1.05 16.55 3.25
N THR A 153 2.26 16.70 3.75
CA THR A 153 3.33 17.47 3.10
C THR A 153 3.69 16.91 1.72
N VAL A 154 3.85 15.57 1.62
CA VAL A 154 4.20 14.92 0.33
C VAL A 154 3.01 14.74 -0.60
N SER A 155 1.78 14.70 -0.06
CA SER A 155 0.54 14.51 -0.82
C SER A 155 -0.16 15.83 -1.18
N GLY A 156 0.53 16.96 -1.09
CA GLY A 156 -0.03 18.31 -1.22
C GLY A 156 -0.83 18.58 -2.51
N SER A 157 -1.15 19.83 -2.77
CA SER A 157 -2.06 20.27 -3.86
C SER A 157 -1.76 19.66 -5.23
N ASP A 158 -0.49 19.45 -5.56
CA ASP A 158 -0.05 18.92 -6.85
C ASP A 158 -0.44 17.44 -7.03
N TYR A 159 -0.38 16.64 -5.95
CA TYR A 159 -0.84 15.25 -5.98
C TYR A 159 -2.36 15.17 -6.19
N GLN A 160 -3.13 16.01 -5.52
CA GLN A 160 -4.60 16.03 -5.68
C GLN A 160 -4.99 16.41 -7.10
N GLN A 161 -4.35 17.43 -7.71
CA GLN A 161 -4.58 17.82 -9.10
C GLN A 161 -4.24 16.69 -10.08
N TYR A 162 -3.12 16.01 -9.86
CA TYR A 162 -2.74 14.83 -10.64
C TYR A 162 -3.79 13.70 -10.52
N TYR A 163 -4.24 13.42 -9.30
CA TYR A 163 -5.25 12.39 -9.03
C TYR A 163 -6.57 12.70 -9.75
N ASP A 164 -7.05 13.93 -9.63
CA ASP A 164 -8.30 14.38 -10.26
C ASP A 164 -8.21 14.32 -11.80
N LYS A 165 -7.06 14.64 -12.36
CA LYS A 165 -6.79 14.52 -13.81
C LYS A 165 -6.79 13.07 -14.28
N MET A 166 -6.27 12.15 -13.49
CA MET A 166 -6.17 10.72 -13.85
C MET A 166 -7.47 9.95 -13.63
N TYR A 167 -8.28 10.33 -12.66
CA TYR A 167 -9.43 9.54 -12.20
C TYR A 167 -10.77 10.32 -12.21
N GLY A 168 -10.76 11.64 -12.25
CA GLY A 168 -11.96 12.49 -12.14
C GLY A 168 -12.90 12.49 -13.36
N GLY A 169 -12.52 11.80 -14.45
CA GLY A 169 -13.32 11.68 -15.67
C GLY A 169 -13.66 10.23 -16.08
N ARG A 170 -13.58 9.28 -15.16
CA ARG A 170 -13.80 7.84 -15.46
C ARG A 170 -14.94 7.27 -14.67
#